data_63999e6ba0a53cbd92e62e660055c85b
#
_entry.id   63999e6ba0a53cbd92e62e660055c85b
#
_cell.length_a   1.000
_cell.length_b   1.000
_cell.length_c   1.000
_cell.angle_alpha   90.00
_cell.angle_beta   90.00
_cell.angle_gamma   90.00
#
_symmetry.space_group_name_H-M   'P 1'
#
loop_
_entity.id
_entity.type
_entity.pdbx_description
1 polymer ?
#
loop_
_entity_poly.entity_id
_entity_poly.type
_entity_poly.pdbx_seq_one_letter_code
_entity_poly.pdbx_strand_id
1 'polypeptide(L)'
;MNALVKNISIIIFLFSITVSAQEKIWLDQNLNKTDQLTSVYYKFSQEDPQKLLYFYKSSKMYRKISYSNNMLIANFSEFYETGSLKVSGKYENGLEEGFWKIYYENGKIKERGRYKKGKKIGVWKTFYKNF
;
A
#
# COMPACT_ATOMS: atom_id res chain seq x y z
N MET A 1 61.88 20.00 -34.22
CA MET A 1 60.89 18.88 -33.97
C MET A 1 59.91 19.32 -32.91
N ASN A 2 58.76 19.76 -33.34
CA ASN A 2 57.72 20.27 -32.44
C ASN A 2 56.74 19.19 -32.10
N ALA A 3 56.74 18.76 -30.83
CA ALA A 3 55.74 17.85 -30.32
C ALA A 3 54.44 18.62 -29.99
N LEU A 4 53.41 18.37 -30.77
CA LEU A 4 52.04 18.85 -30.51
C LEU A 4 51.47 18.08 -29.32
N VAL A 5 51.37 18.73 -28.16
CA VAL A 5 50.62 18.25 -27.03
C VAL A 5 49.16 18.49 -27.33
N LYS A 6 48.39 17.44 -27.67
CA LYS A 6 46.95 17.50 -27.78
C LYS A 6 46.34 17.54 -26.38
N ASN A 7 45.87 18.71 -26.00
CA ASN A 7 45.02 18.85 -24.81
C ASN A 7 43.66 18.12 -25.04
N ILE A 8 43.53 16.93 -24.50
CA ILE A 8 42.24 16.25 -24.44
C ILE A 8 41.48 16.83 -23.25
N SER A 9 40.56 17.75 -23.54
CA SER A 9 39.62 18.27 -22.56
C SER A 9 38.59 17.17 -22.26
N ILE A 10 38.75 16.48 -21.14
CA ILE A 10 37.73 15.50 -20.68
C ILE A 10 36.59 16.32 -20.06
N ILE A 11 35.52 16.49 -20.83
CA ILE A 11 34.27 17.07 -20.34
C ILE A 11 33.60 15.97 -19.53
N ILE A 12 33.75 16.01 -18.19
CA ILE A 12 32.99 15.15 -17.27
C ILE A 12 31.57 15.72 -17.22
N PHE A 13 30.67 15.06 -17.94
CA PHE A 13 29.23 15.32 -17.84
C PHE A 13 28.75 14.74 -16.50
N LEU A 14 28.73 15.58 -15.47
CA LEU A 14 28.09 15.24 -14.19
C LEU A 14 26.59 15.16 -14.43
N PHE A 15 26.08 13.96 -14.72
CA PHE A 15 24.65 13.67 -14.64
C PHE A 15 24.26 13.75 -13.17
N SER A 16 23.79 14.91 -12.72
CA SER A 16 23.14 15.05 -11.43
C SER A 16 21.79 14.30 -11.51
N ILE A 17 21.78 13.06 -11.04
CA ILE A 17 20.55 12.32 -10.81
C ILE A 17 19.87 13.01 -9.62
N THR A 18 18.94 13.89 -9.89
CA THR A 18 18.05 14.43 -8.85
C THR A 18 17.12 13.31 -8.44
N VAL A 19 17.46 12.58 -7.38
CA VAL A 19 16.52 11.70 -6.71
C VAL A 19 15.48 12.59 -6.06
N SER A 20 14.36 12.79 -6.75
CA SER A 20 13.20 13.46 -6.14
C SER A 20 12.69 12.55 -5.03
N ALA A 21 12.90 12.95 -3.79
CA ALA A 21 12.29 12.26 -2.66
C ALA A 21 10.76 12.38 -2.79
N GLN A 22 10.08 11.23 -2.83
CA GLN A 22 8.61 11.23 -2.88
C GLN A 22 8.04 11.89 -1.63
N GLU A 23 7.21 12.92 -1.82
CA GLU A 23 6.57 13.63 -0.74
C GLU A 23 5.56 12.72 -0.01
N LYS A 24 5.59 12.72 1.33
CA LYS A 24 4.63 12.00 2.16
C LYS A 24 3.40 12.86 2.44
N ILE A 25 2.22 12.29 2.24
CA ILE A 25 0.95 12.83 2.72
C ILE A 25 0.61 12.12 4.02
N TRP A 26 0.59 12.87 5.12
CA TRP A 26 0.31 12.37 6.47
C TRP A 26 -1.19 12.24 6.70
N LEU A 27 -1.61 11.15 7.34
CA LEU A 27 -3.00 10.74 7.48
C LEU A 27 -3.32 10.37 8.95
N ASP A 28 -4.49 10.78 9.42
CA ASP A 28 -5.05 10.38 10.70
C ASP A 28 -5.56 8.92 10.68
N GLN A 29 -6.15 8.47 11.79
CA GLN A 29 -6.73 7.12 11.91
C GLN A 29 -7.87 6.84 10.93
N ASN A 30 -8.54 7.89 10.41
CA ASN A 30 -9.64 7.80 9.45
C ASN A 30 -9.16 7.98 8.00
N LEU A 31 -7.85 8.06 7.79
CA LEU A 31 -7.18 8.32 6.51
C LEU A 31 -7.46 9.74 5.94
N ASN A 32 -7.84 10.69 6.76
CA ASN A 32 -7.91 12.10 6.39
C ASN A 32 -6.53 12.74 6.48
N LYS A 33 -6.27 13.71 5.60
CA LYS A 33 -5.03 14.47 5.63
C LYS A 33 -4.88 15.22 6.96
N THR A 34 -3.70 15.12 7.57
CA THR A 34 -3.35 15.78 8.83
C THR A 34 -1.88 16.19 8.83
N ASP A 35 -1.40 16.76 9.93
CA ASP A 35 0.01 17.05 10.13
C ASP A 35 0.80 15.80 10.59
N GLN A 36 2.12 15.87 10.51
CA GLN A 36 2.99 14.75 10.86
C GLN A 36 2.91 14.35 12.35
N LEU A 37 2.63 15.30 13.26
CA LEU A 37 2.62 15.03 14.70
C LEU A 37 1.42 14.17 15.07
N THR A 38 0.24 14.48 14.53
CA THR A 38 -1.02 13.79 14.81
C THR A 38 -1.29 12.61 13.89
N SER A 39 -0.43 12.37 12.89
CA SER A 39 -0.61 11.27 11.94
C SER A 39 -0.41 9.89 12.56
N VAL A 40 -1.14 8.93 12.03
CA VAL A 40 -0.99 7.48 12.30
C VAL A 40 -0.39 6.77 11.09
N TYR A 41 -0.78 7.22 9.90
CA TYR A 41 -0.39 6.65 8.62
C TYR A 41 0.20 7.71 7.69
N TYR A 42 0.76 7.25 6.58
CA TYR A 42 1.10 8.11 5.45
C TYR A 42 0.94 7.35 4.13
N LYS A 43 0.88 8.11 3.04
CA LYS A 43 1.02 7.63 1.66
C LYS A 43 1.95 8.57 0.90
N PHE A 44 2.37 8.17 -0.28
CA PHE A 44 3.15 9.05 -1.15
C PHE A 44 2.24 9.90 -2.04
N SER A 45 2.67 11.11 -2.38
CA SER A 45 1.92 12.03 -3.26
C SER A 45 1.85 11.52 -4.70
N GLN A 46 2.89 10.81 -5.16
CA GLN A 46 2.91 10.16 -6.47
C GLN A 46 2.53 8.69 -6.28
N GLU A 47 1.35 8.32 -6.76
CA GLU A 47 0.83 6.96 -6.68
C GLU A 47 0.72 6.35 -8.08
N ASP A 48 0.94 5.03 -8.16
CA ASP A 48 0.56 4.23 -9.31
C ASP A 48 -0.99 4.25 -9.39
N PRO A 49 -1.60 4.69 -10.49
CA PRO A 49 -3.06 4.77 -10.58
C PRO A 49 -3.76 3.42 -10.37
N GLN A 50 -3.03 2.32 -10.53
CA GLN A 50 -3.55 0.97 -10.29
C GLN A 50 -3.26 0.44 -8.88
N LYS A 51 -2.56 1.21 -8.03
CA LYS A 51 -2.20 0.78 -6.67
C LYS A 51 -2.27 1.93 -5.69
N LEU A 52 -3.05 1.76 -4.63
CA LEU A 52 -3.04 2.64 -3.48
C LEU A 52 -2.31 1.94 -2.33
N LEU A 53 -1.25 2.55 -1.84
CA LEU A 53 -0.40 2.03 -0.77
C LEU A 53 -0.40 2.99 0.41
N TYR A 54 -0.78 2.47 1.57
CA TYR A 54 -0.76 3.20 2.83
C TYR A 54 0.23 2.54 3.77
N PHE A 55 0.91 3.32 4.57
CA PHE A 55 1.96 2.87 5.47
C PHE A 55 1.69 3.36 6.89
N TYR A 56 2.05 2.53 7.87
CA TYR A 56 2.19 2.99 9.26
C TYR A 56 3.30 4.04 9.36
N LYS A 57 3.26 4.87 10.38
CA LYS A 57 4.33 5.85 10.67
C LYS A 57 5.71 5.20 10.82
N SER A 58 5.76 3.92 11.23
CA SER A 58 6.95 3.06 11.28
C SER A 58 7.47 2.60 9.91
N SER A 59 6.84 3.03 8.81
CA SER A 59 7.13 2.64 7.42
C SER A 59 6.78 1.19 7.07
N LYS A 60 6.09 0.46 7.94
CA LYS A 60 5.48 -0.82 7.59
C LYS A 60 4.23 -0.60 6.75
N MET A 61 3.93 -1.53 5.84
CA MET A 61 2.71 -1.44 5.04
C MET A 61 1.48 -1.62 5.92
N TYR A 62 0.54 -0.68 5.81
CA TYR A 62 -0.76 -0.74 6.48
C TYR A 62 -1.83 -1.32 5.57
N ARG A 63 -1.98 -0.77 4.35
CA ARG A 63 -3.04 -1.16 3.42
C ARG A 63 -2.54 -1.12 1.99
N LYS A 64 -2.97 -2.10 1.20
CA LYS A 64 -2.73 -2.19 -0.24
C LYS A 64 -4.05 -2.43 -0.96
N ILE A 65 -4.33 -1.60 -1.96
CA ILE A 65 -5.44 -1.77 -2.88
C ILE A 65 -4.85 -1.85 -4.28
N SER A 66 -5.16 -2.93 -5.03
CA SER A 66 -4.65 -3.11 -6.40
C SER A 66 -5.83 -3.26 -7.34
N TYR A 67 -5.96 -2.29 -8.25
CA TYR A 67 -7.05 -2.23 -9.21
C TYR A 67 -6.76 -3.03 -10.47
N SER A 68 -7.82 -3.58 -11.09
CA SER A 68 -7.77 -4.09 -12.47
C SER A 68 -7.62 -2.94 -13.48
N ASN A 69 -7.27 -3.28 -14.73
CA ASN A 69 -7.05 -2.29 -15.78
C ASN A 69 -8.25 -1.35 -16.01
N ASN A 70 -9.48 -1.84 -15.81
CA ASN A 70 -10.70 -1.03 -15.93
C ASN A 70 -11.15 -0.39 -14.62
N MET A 71 -10.36 -0.50 -13.55
CA MET A 71 -10.62 0.05 -12.20
C MET A 71 -11.93 -0.42 -11.54
N LEU A 72 -12.62 -1.41 -12.09
CA LEU A 72 -13.89 -1.93 -11.54
C LEU A 72 -13.68 -2.96 -10.45
N ILE A 73 -12.55 -3.65 -10.47
CA ILE A 73 -12.19 -4.68 -9.50
C ILE A 73 -10.95 -4.22 -8.75
N ALA A 74 -10.98 -4.32 -7.43
CA ALA A 74 -9.85 -4.01 -6.59
C ALA A 74 -9.59 -5.12 -5.57
N ASN A 75 -8.38 -5.68 -5.57
CA ASN A 75 -7.92 -6.57 -4.51
C ASN A 75 -7.49 -5.73 -3.31
N PHE A 76 -8.02 -6.07 -2.14
CA PHE A 76 -7.79 -5.37 -0.89
C PHE A 76 -6.99 -6.23 0.07
N SER A 77 -5.98 -5.63 0.69
CA SER A 77 -5.21 -6.23 1.78
C SER A 77 -4.90 -5.19 2.84
N GLU A 78 -5.11 -5.54 4.11
CA GLU A 78 -4.70 -4.75 5.27
C GLU A 78 -3.79 -5.59 6.15
N PHE A 79 -2.80 -4.97 6.75
CA PHE A 79 -1.75 -5.64 7.51
C PHE A 79 -1.69 -5.08 8.93
N TYR A 80 -1.29 -5.90 9.87
CA TYR A 80 -0.85 -5.46 11.19
C TYR A 80 0.51 -4.74 11.07
N GLU A 81 0.86 -3.94 12.04
CA GLU A 81 2.15 -3.25 12.06
C GLU A 81 3.35 -4.21 12.15
N THR A 82 3.13 -5.43 12.61
CA THR A 82 4.08 -6.55 12.55
C THR A 82 4.37 -7.04 11.13
N GLY A 83 3.51 -6.64 10.15
CA GLY A 83 3.60 -7.05 8.75
C GLY A 83 2.75 -8.27 8.40
N SER A 84 2.12 -8.94 9.39
CA SER A 84 1.22 -10.07 9.13
C SER A 84 -0.11 -9.57 8.52
N LEU A 85 -0.71 -10.40 7.65
CA LEU A 85 -1.99 -10.07 6.99
C LEU A 85 -3.11 -10.01 8.01
N LYS A 86 -3.91 -8.93 7.99
CA LYS A 86 -5.04 -8.69 8.89
C LYS A 86 -6.38 -8.91 8.22
N VAL A 87 -6.54 -8.40 6.99
CA VAL A 87 -7.77 -8.53 6.21
C VAL A 87 -7.41 -8.76 4.75
N SER A 88 -8.16 -9.62 4.06
CA SER A 88 -8.09 -9.74 2.61
C SER A 88 -9.48 -9.90 2.01
N GLY A 89 -9.68 -9.33 0.84
CA GLY A 89 -10.93 -9.40 0.11
C GLY A 89 -10.84 -8.73 -1.25
N LYS A 90 -12.00 -8.57 -1.86
CA LYS A 90 -12.14 -7.95 -3.18
C LYS A 90 -13.29 -6.95 -3.14
N TYR A 91 -13.09 -5.81 -3.76
CA TYR A 91 -14.15 -4.88 -4.13
C TYR A 91 -14.48 -5.04 -5.61
N GLU A 92 -15.74 -4.86 -5.94
CA GLU A 92 -16.23 -4.76 -7.32
C GLU A 92 -17.20 -3.58 -7.39
N ASN A 93 -16.95 -2.63 -8.29
CA ASN A 93 -17.68 -1.37 -8.38
C ASN A 93 -17.76 -0.61 -7.03
N GLY A 94 -16.68 -0.65 -6.25
CA GLY A 94 -16.58 0.03 -4.95
C GLY A 94 -17.30 -0.66 -3.78
N LEU A 95 -17.87 -1.85 -3.99
CA LEU A 95 -18.57 -2.63 -2.97
C LEU A 95 -17.84 -3.94 -2.69
N GLU A 96 -17.90 -4.41 -1.43
CA GLU A 96 -17.32 -5.71 -1.07
C GLU A 96 -18.00 -6.82 -1.88
N GLU A 97 -17.16 -7.72 -2.46
CA GLU A 97 -17.63 -8.82 -3.29
C GLU A 97 -16.81 -10.10 -3.04
N GLY A 98 -17.46 -11.26 -3.06
CA GLY A 98 -16.81 -12.55 -2.94
C GLY A 98 -16.32 -12.87 -1.52
N PHE A 99 -15.26 -13.67 -1.43
CA PHE A 99 -14.73 -14.12 -0.14
C PHE A 99 -13.89 -13.05 0.55
N TRP A 100 -14.18 -12.84 1.84
CA TRP A 100 -13.41 -12.01 2.74
C TRP A 100 -12.89 -12.84 3.89
N LYS A 101 -11.66 -12.54 4.33
CA LYS A 101 -10.98 -13.19 5.44
C LYS A 101 -10.37 -12.16 6.36
N ILE A 102 -10.55 -12.37 7.65
CA ILE A 102 -9.92 -11.61 8.72
C ILE A 102 -9.00 -12.58 9.47
N TYR A 103 -7.83 -12.12 9.83
CA TYR A 103 -6.80 -12.93 10.46
C TYR A 103 -6.45 -12.37 11.84
N TYR A 104 -6.05 -13.24 12.74
CA TYR A 104 -5.29 -12.87 13.91
C TYR A 104 -3.86 -12.47 13.52
N GLU A 105 -3.18 -11.74 14.40
CA GLU A 105 -1.81 -11.30 14.15
C GLU A 105 -0.81 -12.46 13.99
N ASN A 106 -1.11 -13.63 14.58
CA ASN A 106 -0.34 -14.87 14.40
C ASN A 106 -0.62 -15.59 13.04
N GLY A 107 -1.39 -14.97 12.14
CA GLY A 107 -1.70 -15.49 10.81
C GLY A 107 -2.85 -16.50 10.74
N LYS A 108 -3.41 -16.93 11.88
CA LYS A 108 -4.59 -17.82 11.89
C LYS A 108 -5.84 -17.05 11.47
N ILE A 109 -6.75 -17.73 10.76
CA ILE A 109 -8.04 -17.11 10.38
C ILE A 109 -8.85 -16.84 11.64
N LYS A 110 -9.32 -15.60 11.79
CA LYS A 110 -10.24 -15.15 12.83
C LYS A 110 -11.68 -15.25 12.37
N GLU A 111 -11.96 -14.76 11.17
CA GLU A 111 -13.30 -14.73 10.59
C GLU A 111 -13.22 -14.88 9.07
N ARG A 112 -14.20 -15.54 8.46
CA ARG A 112 -14.34 -15.59 7.00
C ARG A 112 -15.79 -15.72 6.58
N GLY A 113 -16.10 -15.15 5.43
CA GLY A 113 -17.44 -15.24 4.86
C GLY A 113 -17.48 -14.64 3.46
N ARG A 114 -18.67 -14.40 2.97
CA ARG A 114 -18.89 -13.84 1.65
C ARG A 114 -19.66 -12.53 1.74
N TYR A 115 -19.26 -11.59 0.88
CA TYR A 115 -20.04 -10.42 0.55
C TYR A 115 -20.62 -10.54 -0.84
N LYS A 116 -21.75 -9.90 -1.05
CA LYS A 116 -22.33 -9.62 -2.36
C LYS A 116 -22.86 -8.19 -2.34
N LYS A 117 -22.32 -7.35 -3.23
CA LYS A 117 -22.70 -5.94 -3.34
C LYS A 117 -22.70 -5.21 -1.98
N GLY A 118 -21.64 -5.37 -1.21
CA GLY A 118 -21.45 -4.73 0.10
C GLY A 118 -22.21 -5.33 1.27
N LYS A 119 -22.97 -6.42 1.07
CA LYS A 119 -23.74 -7.08 2.13
C LYS A 119 -23.18 -8.46 2.46
N LYS A 120 -23.06 -8.76 3.74
CA LYS A 120 -22.72 -10.11 4.20
C LYS A 120 -23.81 -11.09 3.77
N ILE A 121 -23.43 -12.21 3.14
CA ILE A 121 -24.33 -13.27 2.69
C ILE A 121 -23.87 -14.63 3.21
N GLY A 122 -24.84 -15.57 3.33
CA GLY A 122 -24.56 -16.93 3.78
C GLY A 122 -24.00 -17.01 5.19
N VAL A 123 -23.23 -18.06 5.45
CA VAL A 123 -22.65 -18.32 6.78
C VAL A 123 -21.31 -17.62 6.90
N TRP A 124 -21.18 -16.79 7.92
CA TRP A 124 -19.91 -16.24 8.38
C TRP A 124 -19.38 -17.10 9.53
N LYS A 125 -18.14 -17.59 9.39
CA LYS A 125 -17.50 -18.46 10.37
C LYS A 125 -16.48 -17.68 11.18
N THR A 126 -16.64 -17.70 12.50
CA THR A 126 -15.67 -17.14 13.45
C THR A 126 -14.88 -18.29 14.08
N PHE A 127 -13.57 -18.11 14.15
CA PHE A 127 -12.66 -19.07 14.77
C PHE A 127 -12.02 -18.41 15.99
N TYR A 128 -12.19 -19.01 17.14
CA TYR A 128 -11.63 -18.50 18.37
C TYR A 128 -10.13 -18.81 18.43
N LYS A 129 -9.37 -17.89 19.00
CA LYS A 129 -7.95 -18.07 19.23
C LYS A 129 -7.80 -19.14 20.34
N ASN A 130 -7.48 -20.36 19.93
CA ASN A 130 -7.01 -21.35 20.90
C ASN A 130 -5.60 -20.97 21.30
N PHE A 131 -5.39 -20.67 22.55
CA PHE A 131 -4.10 -20.32 23.16
C PHE A 131 -3.21 -21.55 23.22
#